data_68b608860c125d840a6dcdd181336b2b
#
_entry.id   68b608860c125d840a6dcdd181336b2b
#
_cell.length_a   1.000
_cell.length_b   1.000
_cell.length_c   1.000
_cell.angle_alpha   90.00
_cell.angle_beta   90.00
_cell.angle_gamma   90.00
#
_symmetry.space_group_name_H-M   'P 1'
#
loop_
_entity.id
_entity.type
_entity.pdbx_description
1 polymer ?
#
loop_
_entity_poly.entity_id
_entity_poly.type
_entity_poly.pdbx_seq_one_letter_code
_entity_poly.pdbx_strand_id
1 'polypeptide(L)'
;MSSLNIPIRARIRRRGAKDSVSKFAFRVSYLRRSREIYRRYLESKPWLNQLYTSFLNIGPNQRIVDVGCGPGDFTRQLARLSNQKARILGIDSNEKSIQAAITDTKNAGLSRTVTYKLGDVFKIPLEDGYADLTCCRTLLMHLTDPLKAVKEMARITKRGGSVVAVEGGKMGAFYEPEDEEFSKLSRRVHDAWIDGIQKLEGKTFGIGEKLPGIFRKAGLSSIKAEVQADAWLYSDPRRRLEDVKDELRFDYSIFKERKRKDRKYLLAGGMSNSQVTSYYNRLEHRMKKLLSSDKKLRNDASFYAATFFLVSGVKKD
;
A
#
# COMPACT_ATOMS: atom_id res chain seq x y z
N MET A 1 9.02 1.97 -8.69
CA MET A 1 9.17 1.46 -7.32
C MET A 1 8.98 2.58 -6.32
N SER A 2 8.08 3.46 -6.62
CA SER A 2 7.64 4.48 -5.66
C SER A 2 6.48 3.89 -4.88
N SER A 3 6.48 4.12 -3.61
CA SER A 3 5.33 4.09 -2.71
C SER A 3 4.38 2.87 -2.72
N LEU A 4 4.89 1.66 -2.72
CA LEU A 4 4.30 0.69 -1.82
C LEU A 4 4.62 1.20 -0.42
N ASN A 5 3.61 1.70 0.30
CA ASN A 5 3.73 2.24 1.66
C ASN A 5 4.33 1.20 2.60
N ILE A 6 5.65 1.08 2.59
CA ILE A 6 6.40 0.39 3.62
C ILE A 6 6.65 1.46 4.70
N PRO A 7 6.15 1.31 5.92
CA PRO A 7 6.47 2.24 6.99
C PRO A 7 7.97 2.15 7.30
N ILE A 8 8.76 3.04 6.71
CA ILE A 8 10.18 3.17 7.02
C ILE A 8 10.28 3.87 8.38
N ARG A 9 10.25 3.11 9.47
CA ARG A 9 10.75 3.57 10.76
C ARG A 9 12.26 3.40 10.78
N ALA A 10 13.01 4.40 10.28
CA ALA A 10 14.43 4.49 10.49
C ALA A 10 14.72 5.20 11.83
N ARG A 11 15.27 4.49 12.80
CA ARG A 11 16.06 5.11 13.87
C ARG A 11 17.30 5.71 13.24
N ILE A 12 17.33 7.02 13.05
CA ILE A 12 18.48 7.74 12.51
C ILE A 12 19.47 7.94 13.65
N ARG A 13 20.59 7.21 13.64
CA ARG A 13 21.76 7.53 14.45
C ARG A 13 22.49 8.72 13.82
N ARG A 14 22.72 9.76 14.61
CA ARG A 14 23.46 10.98 14.21
C ARG A 14 24.92 10.64 13.89
N ARG A 15 25.39 10.99 12.68
CA ARG A 15 26.80 11.33 12.38
C ARG A 15 26.89 12.01 11.01
N GLY A 16 27.53 13.22 10.96
CA GLY A 16 27.91 13.93 9.73
C GLY A 16 27.13 15.21 9.43
N ALA A 17 27.87 16.36 9.42
CA ALA A 17 27.35 17.72 9.47
C ALA A 17 26.60 18.24 8.23
N LYS A 18 26.00 19.37 8.36
CA LYS A 18 25.32 20.32 7.45
C LYS A 18 24.57 19.77 6.20
N ASP A 19 25.17 18.91 5.36
CA ASP A 19 24.48 18.26 4.21
C ASP A 19 23.42 17.23 4.64
N SER A 20 23.60 16.65 5.83
CA SER A 20 22.65 15.68 6.41
C SER A 20 21.40 16.36 6.97
N VAL A 21 21.49 17.59 7.44
CA VAL A 21 20.37 18.34 8.04
C VAL A 21 19.38 18.76 6.96
N SER A 22 19.84 19.24 5.80
CA SER A 22 18.95 19.64 4.69
C SER A 22 18.24 18.42 4.07
N LYS A 23 18.97 17.32 3.87
CA LYS A 23 18.38 16.05 3.38
C LYS A 23 17.40 15.45 4.39
N PHE A 24 17.70 15.55 5.68
CA PHE A 24 16.79 15.08 6.72
C PHE A 24 15.51 15.93 6.79
N ALA A 25 15.64 17.25 6.78
CA ALA A 25 14.51 18.17 6.77
C ALA A 25 13.61 17.95 5.53
N PHE A 26 14.23 17.75 4.36
CA PHE A 26 13.50 17.40 3.13
C PHE A 26 12.73 16.07 3.26
N ARG A 27 13.38 15.01 3.77
CA ARG A 27 12.73 13.71 3.98
C ARG A 27 11.52 13.81 4.91
N VAL A 28 11.65 14.53 6.02
CA VAL A 28 10.55 14.75 6.97
C VAL A 28 9.42 15.55 6.33
N SER A 29 9.75 16.61 5.59
CA SER A 29 8.78 17.42 4.87
C SER A 29 8.05 16.60 3.79
N TYR A 30 8.78 15.81 3.01
CA TYR A 30 8.16 14.94 2.00
C TYR A 30 7.23 13.90 2.63
N LEU A 31 7.65 13.21 3.68
CA LEU A 31 6.82 12.20 4.34
C LEU A 31 5.53 12.78 4.94
N ARG A 32 5.55 14.05 5.38
CA ARG A 32 4.32 14.75 5.79
C ARG A 32 3.38 15.04 4.62
N ARG A 33 3.94 15.36 3.46
CA ARG A 33 3.22 15.79 2.27
C ARG A 33 2.84 14.63 1.33
N SER A 34 3.54 13.51 1.40
CA SER A 34 3.38 12.37 0.46
C SER A 34 1.96 11.81 0.43
N ARG A 35 1.26 11.80 1.57
CA ARG A 35 -0.14 11.38 1.62
C ARG A 35 -1.07 12.31 0.84
N GLU A 36 -0.82 13.62 0.91
CA GLU A 36 -1.61 14.59 0.17
C GLU A 36 -1.33 14.50 -1.34
N ILE A 37 -0.07 14.30 -1.72
CA ILE A 37 0.34 14.05 -3.11
C ILE A 37 -0.37 12.81 -3.65
N TYR A 38 -0.34 11.71 -2.89
CA TYR A 38 -1.00 10.46 -3.25
C TYR A 38 -2.52 10.61 -3.35
N ARG A 39 -3.13 11.31 -2.39
CA ARG A 39 -4.57 11.59 -2.38
C ARG A 39 -4.98 12.35 -3.63
N ARG A 40 -4.28 13.45 -3.98
CA ARG A 40 -4.57 14.23 -5.20
C ARG A 40 -4.47 13.36 -6.46
N TYR A 41 -3.48 12.50 -6.51
CA TYR A 41 -3.33 11.59 -7.65
C TYR A 41 -4.48 10.59 -7.73
N LEU A 42 -4.94 10.02 -6.62
CA LEU A 42 -6.09 9.13 -6.60
C LEU A 42 -7.39 9.87 -6.96
N GLU A 43 -7.55 11.10 -6.51
CA GLU A 43 -8.70 11.95 -6.87
C GLU A 43 -8.77 12.22 -8.38
N SER A 44 -7.64 12.17 -9.10
CA SER A 44 -7.60 12.24 -10.56
C SER A 44 -8.06 10.95 -11.27
N LYS A 45 -8.41 9.92 -10.50
CA LYS A 45 -8.85 8.60 -10.98
C LYS A 45 -10.25 8.25 -10.45
N PRO A 46 -11.32 8.94 -10.89
CA PRO A 46 -12.67 8.76 -10.33
C PRO A 46 -13.21 7.32 -10.51
N TRP A 47 -12.78 6.62 -11.55
CA TRP A 47 -13.12 5.22 -11.81
C TRP A 47 -12.70 4.28 -10.67
N LEU A 48 -11.66 4.62 -9.93
CA LEU A 48 -11.20 3.84 -8.78
C LEU A 48 -12.22 3.88 -7.64
N ASN A 49 -12.76 5.04 -7.32
CA ASN A 49 -13.82 5.17 -6.32
C ASN A 49 -15.09 4.44 -6.75
N GLN A 50 -15.42 4.47 -8.04
CA GLN A 50 -16.57 3.72 -8.58
C GLN A 50 -16.38 2.21 -8.41
N LEU A 51 -15.19 1.68 -8.70
CA LEU A 51 -14.87 0.28 -8.46
C LEU A 51 -15.04 -0.09 -6.98
N TYR A 52 -14.47 0.71 -6.06
CA TYR A 52 -14.63 0.46 -4.63
C TYR A 52 -16.10 0.51 -4.19
N THR A 53 -16.86 1.50 -4.64
CA THR A 53 -18.27 1.64 -4.27
C THR A 53 -19.09 0.42 -4.70
N SER A 54 -18.92 -0.04 -5.94
CA SER A 54 -19.65 -1.19 -6.47
C SER A 54 -19.21 -2.51 -5.83
N PHE A 55 -17.91 -2.68 -5.61
CA PHE A 55 -17.36 -3.93 -5.09
C PHE A 55 -17.64 -4.12 -3.59
N LEU A 56 -17.46 -3.06 -2.78
CA LEU A 56 -17.69 -3.10 -1.34
C LEU A 56 -19.18 -3.12 -0.97
N ASN A 57 -20.05 -2.73 -1.88
CA ASN A 57 -21.49 -2.66 -1.68
C ASN A 57 -21.87 -1.93 -0.37
N ILE A 58 -21.32 -0.73 -0.21
CA ILE A 58 -21.52 0.07 1.00
C ILE A 58 -22.91 0.68 0.99
N GLY A 59 -23.75 0.27 1.96
CA GLY A 59 -25.07 0.82 2.21
C GLY A 59 -25.13 1.82 3.35
N PRO A 60 -26.24 2.56 3.51
CA PRO A 60 -26.48 3.43 4.65
C PRO A 60 -26.63 2.60 5.94
N ASN A 61 -26.29 3.23 7.07
CA ASN A 61 -26.41 2.66 8.42
C ASN A 61 -25.59 1.39 8.71
N GLN A 62 -24.75 0.95 7.77
CA GLN A 62 -23.85 -0.20 7.99
C GLN A 62 -22.79 0.13 9.05
N ARG A 63 -22.46 -0.89 9.85
CA ARG A 63 -21.25 -0.91 10.69
C ARG A 63 -20.11 -1.53 9.89
N ILE A 64 -19.12 -0.73 9.58
CA ILE A 64 -17.96 -1.13 8.79
C ILE A 64 -16.72 -1.11 9.69
N VAL A 65 -15.95 -2.18 9.67
CA VAL A 65 -14.67 -2.27 10.40
C VAL A 65 -13.52 -2.36 9.40
N ASP A 66 -12.60 -1.38 9.48
CA ASP A 66 -11.34 -1.34 8.72
C ASP A 66 -10.21 -1.87 9.61
N VAL A 67 -9.77 -3.10 9.34
CA VAL A 67 -8.76 -3.81 10.14
C VAL A 67 -7.37 -3.51 9.59
N GLY A 68 -6.43 -3.13 10.47
CA GLY A 68 -5.11 -2.64 10.09
C GLY A 68 -5.19 -1.28 9.42
N CYS A 69 -6.03 -0.39 9.95
CA CYS A 69 -6.37 0.89 9.35
C CYS A 69 -5.17 1.86 9.20
N GLY A 70 -4.07 1.60 9.90
CA GLY A 70 -2.91 2.47 9.93
C GLY A 70 -3.30 3.91 10.29
N PRO A 71 -2.85 4.94 9.55
CA PRO A 71 -3.20 6.33 9.79
C PRO A 71 -4.58 6.73 9.23
N GLY A 72 -5.44 5.78 8.90
CA GLY A 72 -6.86 5.98 8.61
C GLY A 72 -7.18 6.46 7.19
N ASP A 73 -6.27 6.34 6.22
CA ASP A 73 -6.52 6.80 4.85
C ASP A 73 -7.68 6.04 4.19
N PHE A 74 -7.68 4.71 4.30
CA PHE A 74 -8.75 3.88 3.76
C PHE A 74 -10.04 4.03 4.58
N THR A 75 -9.94 4.12 5.91
CA THR A 75 -11.07 4.37 6.80
C THR A 75 -11.82 5.65 6.41
N ARG A 76 -11.10 6.77 6.15
CA ARG A 76 -11.70 8.02 5.68
C ARG A 76 -12.24 7.91 4.25
N GLN A 77 -11.64 7.09 3.39
CA GLN A 77 -12.17 6.82 2.05
C GLN A 77 -13.51 6.09 2.15
N LEU A 78 -13.64 5.07 2.99
CA LEU A 78 -14.90 4.35 3.24
C LEU A 78 -16.02 5.30 3.71
N ALA A 79 -15.70 6.26 4.58
CA ALA A 79 -16.67 7.26 5.03
C ALA A 79 -17.18 8.12 3.87
N ARG A 80 -16.30 8.55 2.97
CA ARG A 80 -16.68 9.31 1.78
C ARG A 80 -17.50 8.46 0.80
N LEU A 81 -17.10 7.21 0.56
CA LEU A 81 -17.83 6.28 -0.31
C LEU A 81 -19.25 5.98 0.19
N SER A 82 -19.45 5.98 1.52
CA SER A 82 -20.77 5.83 2.13
C SER A 82 -21.60 7.13 2.14
N ASN A 83 -21.10 8.22 1.57
CA ASN A 83 -21.67 9.57 1.74
C ASN A 83 -21.89 9.92 3.22
N GLN A 84 -20.99 9.46 4.10
CA GLN A 84 -21.04 9.61 5.56
C GLN A 84 -22.30 9.01 6.22
N LYS A 85 -22.97 8.06 5.57
CA LYS A 85 -24.18 7.40 6.08
C LYS A 85 -23.91 6.07 6.80
N ALA A 86 -22.69 5.53 6.73
CA ALA A 86 -22.24 4.35 7.47
C ALA A 86 -21.49 4.76 8.75
N ARG A 87 -21.36 3.83 9.70
CA ARG A 87 -20.52 3.97 10.92
C ARG A 87 -19.24 3.17 10.69
N ILE A 88 -18.10 3.84 10.72
CA ILE A 88 -16.80 3.25 10.38
C ILE A 88 -15.90 3.21 11.61
N LEU A 89 -15.39 2.02 11.92
CA LEU A 89 -14.41 1.80 12.98
C LEU A 89 -13.09 1.32 12.36
N GLY A 90 -12.04 2.11 12.52
CA GLY A 90 -10.67 1.70 12.19
C GLY A 90 -10.00 1.02 13.38
N ILE A 91 -9.33 -0.11 13.14
CA ILE A 91 -8.56 -0.84 14.16
C ILE A 91 -7.11 -1.01 13.69
N ASP A 92 -6.16 -0.69 14.55
CA ASP A 92 -4.72 -0.91 14.30
C ASP A 92 -4.01 -1.20 15.62
N SER A 93 -2.95 -2.00 15.58
CA SER A 93 -2.13 -2.32 16.75
C SER A 93 -1.12 -1.23 17.12
N ASN A 94 -0.96 -0.22 16.27
CA ASN A 94 0.01 0.84 16.44
C ASN A 94 -0.66 2.11 16.96
N GLU A 95 -0.45 2.41 18.23
CA GLU A 95 -1.01 3.59 18.89
C GLU A 95 -0.68 4.91 18.16
N LYS A 96 0.55 5.07 17.64
CA LYS A 96 0.94 6.29 16.90
C LYS A 96 0.16 6.44 15.60
N SER A 97 -0.15 5.32 14.94
CA SER A 97 -1.00 5.32 13.75
C SER A 97 -2.43 5.72 14.10
N ILE A 98 -2.98 5.21 15.19
CA ILE A 98 -4.30 5.58 15.70
C ILE A 98 -4.38 7.07 16.03
N GLN A 99 -3.40 7.62 16.73
CA GLN A 99 -3.38 9.06 17.05
C GLN A 99 -3.31 9.95 15.79
N ALA A 100 -2.50 9.54 14.81
CA ALA A 100 -2.47 10.22 13.51
C ALA A 100 -3.82 10.13 12.79
N ALA A 101 -4.45 8.94 12.80
CA ALA A 101 -5.75 8.70 12.18
C ALA A 101 -6.85 9.58 12.80
N ILE A 102 -6.89 9.70 14.12
CA ILE A 102 -7.84 10.56 14.85
C ILE A 102 -7.65 12.01 14.42
N THR A 103 -6.41 12.51 14.44
CA THR A 103 -6.08 13.89 14.08
C THR A 103 -6.48 14.21 12.64
N ASP A 104 -6.08 13.34 11.68
CA ASP A 104 -6.37 13.54 10.27
C ASP A 104 -7.87 13.43 9.96
N THR A 105 -8.61 12.60 10.71
CA THR A 105 -10.06 12.45 10.59
C THR A 105 -10.79 13.69 11.11
N LYS A 106 -10.34 14.27 12.22
CA LYS A 106 -10.85 15.53 12.74
C LYS A 106 -10.65 16.66 11.74
N ASN A 107 -9.44 16.78 11.18
CA ASN A 107 -9.11 17.79 10.16
C ASN A 107 -9.94 17.61 8.87
N ALA A 108 -10.35 16.39 8.55
CA ALA A 108 -11.21 16.08 7.41
C ALA A 108 -12.72 16.26 7.69
N GLY A 109 -13.13 16.64 8.91
CA GLY A 109 -14.54 16.82 9.29
C GLY A 109 -15.34 15.51 9.36
N LEU A 110 -14.68 14.35 9.54
CA LEU A 110 -15.30 13.03 9.48
C LEU A 110 -15.52 12.36 10.86
N SER A 111 -15.27 13.07 11.97
CA SER A 111 -15.32 12.51 13.33
C SER A 111 -16.71 12.03 13.77
N ARG A 112 -17.78 12.44 13.09
CA ARG A 112 -19.14 11.92 13.36
C ARG A 112 -19.38 10.52 12.77
N THR A 113 -18.63 10.15 11.74
CA THR A 113 -18.80 8.93 10.98
C THR A 113 -17.73 7.90 11.30
N VAL A 114 -16.52 8.36 11.64
CA VAL A 114 -15.32 7.54 11.81
C VAL A 114 -14.82 7.60 13.24
N THR A 115 -14.57 6.42 13.81
CA THR A 115 -13.90 6.24 15.10
C THR A 115 -12.73 5.27 14.97
N TYR A 116 -11.86 5.22 15.98
CA TYR A 116 -10.68 4.35 15.97
C TYR A 116 -10.51 3.63 17.31
N LYS A 117 -9.96 2.41 17.26
CA LYS A 117 -9.65 1.60 18.44
C LYS A 117 -8.31 0.89 18.27
N LEU A 118 -7.52 0.85 19.34
CA LEU A 118 -6.32 0.02 19.39
C LEU A 118 -6.72 -1.45 19.46
N GLY A 119 -6.10 -2.32 18.64
CA GLY A 119 -6.41 -3.75 18.64
C GLY A 119 -5.49 -4.56 17.75
N ASP A 120 -5.34 -5.84 18.09
CA ASP A 120 -4.58 -6.83 17.33
C ASP A 120 -5.51 -7.53 16.33
N VAL A 121 -5.07 -7.68 15.08
CA VAL A 121 -5.81 -8.38 14.03
C VAL A 121 -6.06 -9.86 14.35
N PHE A 122 -5.22 -10.48 15.15
CA PHE A 122 -5.37 -11.87 15.57
C PHE A 122 -6.30 -12.08 16.77
N LYS A 123 -6.72 -10.97 17.43
CA LYS A 123 -7.67 -10.92 18.55
C LYS A 123 -8.34 -9.55 18.55
N ILE A 124 -9.24 -9.33 17.61
CA ILE A 124 -9.94 -8.06 17.44
C ILE A 124 -10.86 -7.80 18.64
N PRO A 125 -10.77 -6.65 19.34
CA PRO A 125 -11.52 -6.37 20.57
C PRO A 125 -12.98 -5.97 20.29
N LEU A 126 -13.68 -6.81 19.54
CA LEU A 126 -15.11 -6.71 19.19
C LEU A 126 -15.78 -8.07 19.36
N GLU A 127 -17.06 -8.07 19.66
CA GLU A 127 -17.90 -9.26 19.76
C GLU A 127 -18.12 -9.92 18.39
N ASP A 128 -18.55 -11.18 18.42
CA ASP A 128 -18.93 -11.93 17.22
C ASP A 128 -20.10 -11.24 16.52
N GLY A 129 -20.04 -11.13 15.20
CA GLY A 129 -21.12 -10.56 14.42
C GLY A 129 -21.35 -9.06 14.58
N TYR A 130 -20.34 -8.32 15.05
CA TYR A 130 -20.42 -6.88 15.25
C TYR A 130 -20.65 -6.10 13.94
N ALA A 131 -19.96 -6.45 12.86
CA ALA A 131 -19.88 -5.68 11.63
C ALA A 131 -20.77 -6.22 10.51
N ASP A 132 -21.35 -5.32 9.73
CA ASP A 132 -22.00 -5.65 8.46
C ASP A 132 -20.97 -5.94 7.35
N LEU A 133 -19.86 -5.18 7.37
CA LEU A 133 -18.72 -5.30 6.48
C LEU A 133 -17.44 -5.20 7.29
N THR A 134 -16.57 -6.18 7.18
CA THR A 134 -15.20 -6.11 7.69
C THR A 134 -14.24 -6.07 6.51
N CYS A 135 -13.35 -5.10 6.48
CA CYS A 135 -12.40 -4.96 5.38
C CYS A 135 -10.98 -4.70 5.89
N CYS A 136 -10.01 -4.93 5.02
CA CYS A 136 -8.63 -4.49 5.21
C CYS A 136 -8.02 -4.05 3.87
N ARG A 137 -7.01 -3.19 3.94
CA ARG A 137 -6.24 -2.79 2.77
C ARG A 137 -4.74 -2.79 3.08
N THR A 138 -3.98 -3.53 2.26
CA THR A 138 -2.51 -3.69 2.41
C THR A 138 -2.09 -4.09 3.83
N LEU A 139 -2.84 -5.00 4.44
CA LEU A 139 -2.59 -5.55 5.78
C LEU A 139 -2.04 -6.97 5.71
N LEU A 140 -2.75 -7.86 4.99
CA LEU A 140 -2.51 -9.31 5.03
C LEU A 140 -1.12 -9.68 4.52
N MET A 141 -0.59 -8.89 3.58
CA MET A 141 0.78 -9.05 3.06
C MET A 141 1.87 -8.87 4.14
N HIS A 142 1.57 -8.19 5.23
CA HIS A 142 2.51 -7.93 6.33
C HIS A 142 2.45 -8.99 7.44
N LEU A 143 1.49 -9.90 7.39
CA LEU A 143 1.26 -10.92 8.42
C LEU A 143 1.95 -12.23 8.06
N THR A 144 2.37 -12.96 9.09
CA THR A 144 2.90 -14.32 8.95
C THR A 144 1.80 -15.38 8.85
N ASP A 145 0.61 -15.07 9.39
CA ASP A 145 -0.58 -15.94 9.31
C ASP A 145 -1.82 -15.15 8.84
N PRO A 146 -1.93 -14.88 7.52
CA PRO A 146 -3.07 -14.17 6.97
C PRO A 146 -4.39 -14.96 7.09
N LEU A 147 -4.34 -16.29 7.14
CA LEU A 147 -5.54 -17.11 7.32
C LEU A 147 -6.18 -16.88 8.70
N LYS A 148 -5.36 -16.84 9.75
CA LYS A 148 -5.83 -16.54 11.10
C LYS A 148 -6.48 -15.15 11.18
N ALA A 149 -5.88 -14.15 10.53
CA ALA A 149 -6.44 -12.81 10.46
C ALA A 149 -7.80 -12.79 9.74
N VAL A 150 -7.93 -13.45 8.58
CA VAL A 150 -9.20 -13.52 7.84
C VAL A 150 -10.28 -14.28 8.65
N LYS A 151 -9.91 -15.33 9.39
CA LYS A 151 -10.85 -16.02 10.32
C LYS A 151 -11.35 -15.06 11.41
N GLU A 152 -10.47 -14.24 11.96
CA GLU A 152 -10.83 -13.27 12.99
C GLU A 152 -11.71 -12.13 12.42
N MET A 153 -11.41 -11.67 11.21
CA MET A 153 -12.29 -10.76 10.47
C MET A 153 -13.67 -11.38 10.23
N ALA A 154 -13.73 -12.65 9.86
CA ALA A 154 -15.00 -13.38 9.68
C ALA A 154 -15.73 -13.56 11.02
N ARG A 155 -15.04 -13.76 12.14
CA ARG A 155 -15.66 -13.85 13.47
C ARG A 155 -16.47 -12.61 13.80
N ILE A 156 -15.87 -11.42 13.65
CA ILE A 156 -16.52 -10.15 13.97
C ILE A 156 -17.55 -9.70 12.91
N THR A 157 -17.57 -10.33 11.75
CA THR A 157 -18.58 -10.07 10.72
C THR A 157 -19.88 -10.82 11.07
N LYS A 158 -21.04 -10.20 10.89
CA LYS A 158 -22.34 -10.85 11.10
C LYS A 158 -22.60 -11.94 10.07
N ARG A 159 -23.49 -12.87 10.35
CA ARG A 159 -24.02 -13.83 9.37
C ARG A 159 -24.63 -13.07 8.18
N GLY A 160 -24.36 -13.52 6.97
CA GLY A 160 -24.72 -12.82 5.73
C GLY A 160 -23.93 -11.53 5.46
N GLY A 161 -23.07 -11.11 6.38
CA GLY A 161 -22.16 -9.98 6.18
C GLY A 161 -20.95 -10.34 5.34
N SER A 162 -20.21 -9.32 4.90
CA SER A 162 -19.10 -9.49 3.96
C SER A 162 -17.75 -9.22 4.63
N VAL A 163 -16.76 -10.03 4.25
CA VAL A 163 -15.32 -9.76 4.49
C VAL A 163 -14.70 -9.37 3.18
N VAL A 164 -13.90 -8.28 3.15
CA VAL A 164 -13.23 -7.79 1.95
C VAL A 164 -11.75 -7.51 2.25
N ALA A 165 -10.87 -7.96 1.36
CA ALA A 165 -9.46 -7.60 1.40
C ALA A 165 -9.05 -6.92 0.08
N VAL A 166 -8.22 -5.88 0.21
CA VAL A 166 -7.60 -5.16 -0.92
C VAL A 166 -6.10 -5.25 -0.75
N GLU A 167 -5.47 -6.12 -1.54
CA GLU A 167 -4.05 -6.46 -1.37
C GLU A 167 -3.28 -6.37 -2.68
N GLY A 168 -2.00 -6.05 -2.60
CA GLY A 168 -1.13 -6.08 -3.76
C GLY A 168 -0.91 -7.51 -4.30
N GLY A 169 -0.93 -7.65 -5.63
CA GLY A 169 -0.57 -8.87 -6.33
C GLY A 169 0.91 -8.93 -6.69
N LYS A 170 1.36 -10.11 -7.13
CA LYS A 170 2.69 -10.31 -7.74
C LYS A 170 2.75 -9.73 -9.16
N MET A 171 1.61 -9.68 -9.84
CA MET A 171 1.55 -9.16 -11.20
C MET A 171 1.85 -7.66 -11.21
N GLY A 172 2.83 -7.26 -11.98
CA GLY A 172 3.21 -5.88 -12.21
C GLY A 172 3.93 -5.76 -13.54
N ALA A 173 4.00 -4.54 -14.05
CA ALA A 173 4.74 -4.24 -15.28
C ALA A 173 5.69 -3.08 -15.02
N PHE A 174 6.91 -3.23 -15.50
CA PHE A 174 7.86 -2.14 -15.63
C PHE A 174 8.45 -2.19 -17.05
N TYR A 175 8.41 -1.05 -17.72
CA TYR A 175 8.97 -0.91 -19.05
C TYR A 175 9.76 0.39 -19.15
N GLU A 176 11.04 0.29 -19.54
CA GLU A 176 11.91 1.39 -19.85
C GLU A 176 12.28 1.29 -21.34
N PRO A 177 11.74 2.16 -22.20
CA PRO A 177 11.90 2.03 -23.63
C PRO A 177 13.35 2.22 -24.11
N GLU A 178 14.16 2.94 -23.36
CA GLU A 178 15.57 3.20 -23.70
C GLU A 178 16.53 2.14 -23.11
N ASP A 179 16.04 1.22 -22.27
CA ASP A 179 16.86 0.19 -21.61
C ASP A 179 16.02 -1.08 -21.36
N GLU A 180 15.92 -1.92 -22.39
CA GLU A 180 15.17 -3.18 -22.31
C GLU A 180 15.78 -4.15 -21.28
N GLU A 181 17.09 -4.14 -21.12
CA GLU A 181 17.77 -4.96 -20.12
C GLU A 181 17.40 -4.52 -18.71
N PHE A 182 17.28 -3.21 -18.47
CA PHE A 182 16.80 -2.69 -17.21
C PHE A 182 15.33 -3.07 -16.96
N SER A 183 14.51 -3.11 -17.99
CA SER A 183 13.11 -3.56 -17.89
C SER A 183 13.03 -5.03 -17.47
N LYS A 184 13.81 -5.92 -18.09
CA LYS A 184 13.89 -7.35 -17.73
C LYS A 184 14.39 -7.52 -16.29
N LEU A 185 15.45 -6.80 -15.94
CA LEU A 185 16.08 -6.87 -14.63
C LEU A 185 15.15 -6.34 -13.53
N SER A 186 14.38 -5.30 -13.80
CA SER A 186 13.41 -4.73 -12.85
C SER A 186 12.29 -5.71 -12.52
N ARG A 187 11.77 -6.44 -13.49
CA ARG A 187 10.80 -7.52 -13.25
C ARG A 187 11.39 -8.61 -12.36
N ARG A 188 12.60 -9.07 -12.68
CA ARG A 188 13.30 -10.06 -11.86
C ARG A 188 13.58 -9.59 -10.44
N VAL A 189 13.94 -8.31 -10.25
CA VAL A 189 14.12 -7.70 -8.94
C VAL A 189 12.83 -7.70 -8.14
N HIS A 190 11.70 -7.38 -8.78
CA HIS A 190 10.39 -7.41 -8.13
C HIS A 190 10.06 -8.82 -7.58
N ASP A 191 10.18 -9.84 -8.42
CA ASP A 191 9.90 -11.23 -8.03
C ASP A 191 10.86 -11.72 -6.94
N ALA A 192 12.16 -11.48 -7.13
CA ALA A 192 13.17 -11.89 -6.15
C ALA A 192 13.00 -11.21 -4.80
N TRP A 193 12.57 -9.94 -4.77
CA TRP A 193 12.32 -9.22 -3.53
C TRP A 193 11.15 -9.83 -2.76
N ILE A 194 10.04 -10.13 -3.45
CA ILE A 194 8.87 -10.80 -2.86
C ILE A 194 9.26 -12.17 -2.31
N ASP A 195 9.93 -12.98 -3.11
CA ASP A 195 10.33 -14.34 -2.72
C ASP A 195 11.35 -14.33 -1.56
N GLY A 196 12.25 -13.35 -1.56
CA GLY A 196 13.22 -13.17 -0.49
C GLY A 196 12.59 -12.75 0.84
N ILE A 197 11.60 -11.88 0.82
CA ILE A 197 10.83 -11.53 2.02
C ILE A 197 10.07 -12.75 2.54
N GLN A 198 9.43 -13.51 1.66
CA GLN A 198 8.72 -14.73 2.04
C GLN A 198 9.68 -15.72 2.72
N LYS A 199 10.88 -15.91 2.15
CA LYS A 199 11.88 -16.84 2.72
C LYS A 199 12.43 -16.37 4.07
N LEU A 200 12.71 -15.07 4.23
CA LEU A 200 13.40 -14.53 5.40
C LEU A 200 12.47 -14.07 6.52
N GLU A 201 11.24 -13.69 6.22
CA GLU A 201 10.32 -13.09 7.19
C GLU A 201 8.95 -13.80 7.25
N GLY A 202 8.70 -14.81 6.39
CA GLY A 202 7.42 -15.51 6.33
C GLY A 202 6.24 -14.65 5.84
N LYS A 203 6.49 -13.41 5.42
CA LYS A 203 5.48 -12.48 4.92
C LYS A 203 5.25 -12.68 3.44
N THR A 204 4.02 -12.54 2.98
CA THR A 204 3.64 -12.76 1.58
C THR A 204 3.29 -11.45 0.89
N PHE A 205 4.29 -10.67 0.51
CA PHE A 205 4.06 -9.57 -0.42
C PHE A 205 3.58 -10.14 -1.77
N GLY A 206 2.61 -9.50 -2.42
CA GLY A 206 1.92 -10.12 -3.57
C GLY A 206 1.01 -11.27 -3.15
N ILE A 207 0.25 -11.10 -2.05
CA ILE A 207 -0.70 -12.09 -1.53
C ILE A 207 -2.02 -12.11 -2.33
N GLY A 208 -2.26 -11.08 -3.16
CA GLY A 208 -3.54 -10.86 -3.83
C GLY A 208 -4.09 -12.10 -4.52
N GLU A 209 -3.27 -12.79 -5.30
CA GLU A 209 -3.64 -14.00 -6.04
C GLU A 209 -4.02 -15.17 -5.12
N LYS A 210 -3.56 -15.18 -3.88
CA LYS A 210 -3.81 -16.23 -2.89
C LYS A 210 -5.09 -16.00 -2.08
N LEU A 211 -5.64 -14.78 -2.09
CA LEU A 211 -6.79 -14.39 -1.25
C LEU A 211 -8.03 -15.27 -1.45
N PRO A 212 -8.45 -15.65 -2.68
CA PRO A 212 -9.63 -16.50 -2.83
C PRO A 212 -9.49 -17.85 -2.10
N GLY A 213 -8.29 -18.45 -2.14
CA GLY A 213 -7.98 -19.68 -1.41
C GLY A 213 -7.98 -19.49 0.12
N ILE A 214 -7.44 -18.37 0.61
CA ILE A 214 -7.42 -18.02 2.04
C ILE A 214 -8.84 -17.80 2.54
N PHE A 215 -9.67 -17.07 1.79
CA PHE A 215 -11.09 -16.81 2.13
C PHE A 215 -11.89 -18.10 2.21
N ARG A 216 -11.70 -19.01 1.26
CA ARG A 216 -12.35 -20.34 1.30
C ARG A 216 -11.94 -21.14 2.53
N LYS A 217 -10.64 -21.18 2.86
CA LYS A 217 -10.12 -21.85 4.06
C LYS A 217 -10.59 -21.19 5.37
N ALA A 218 -10.94 -19.91 5.34
CA ALA A 218 -11.53 -19.20 6.46
C ALA A 218 -13.04 -19.47 6.64
N GLY A 219 -13.67 -20.26 5.75
CA GLY A 219 -15.09 -20.60 5.81
C GLY A 219 -16.02 -19.63 5.12
N LEU A 220 -15.49 -18.66 4.40
CA LEU A 220 -16.29 -17.71 3.63
C LEU A 220 -16.82 -18.35 2.34
N SER A 221 -18.01 -17.91 1.92
CA SER A 221 -18.72 -18.35 0.69
C SER A 221 -18.89 -17.20 -0.29
N SER A 222 -19.49 -17.47 -1.45
CA SER A 222 -19.80 -16.47 -2.48
C SER A 222 -18.60 -15.56 -2.79
N ILE A 223 -17.42 -16.19 -2.91
CA ILE A 223 -16.15 -15.47 -3.09
C ILE A 223 -16.14 -14.83 -4.47
N LYS A 224 -15.93 -13.51 -4.51
CA LYS A 224 -15.76 -12.70 -5.72
C LYS A 224 -14.39 -12.05 -5.70
N ALA A 225 -13.82 -11.85 -6.88
CA ALA A 225 -12.53 -11.18 -7.02
C ALA A 225 -12.55 -10.24 -8.22
N GLU A 226 -11.91 -9.08 -8.05
CA GLU A 226 -11.62 -8.12 -9.10
C GLU A 226 -10.13 -7.75 -9.03
N VAL A 227 -9.56 -7.42 -10.18
CA VAL A 227 -8.17 -6.96 -10.28
C VAL A 227 -8.16 -5.54 -10.82
N GLN A 228 -7.55 -4.65 -10.07
CA GLN A 228 -7.30 -3.30 -10.49
C GLN A 228 -5.82 -3.15 -10.84
N ALA A 229 -5.52 -2.73 -12.05
CA ALA A 229 -4.20 -2.27 -12.42
C ALA A 229 -4.10 -0.76 -12.22
N ASP A 230 -3.04 -0.30 -11.57
CA ASP A 230 -2.74 1.11 -11.37
C ASP A 230 -1.44 1.48 -12.06
N ALA A 231 -1.53 2.35 -13.06
CA ALA A 231 -0.38 2.80 -13.84
C ALA A 231 0.22 4.08 -13.23
N TRP A 232 1.54 4.11 -13.12
CA TRP A 232 2.32 5.22 -12.58
C TRP A 232 3.33 5.69 -13.61
N LEU A 233 3.07 6.87 -14.19
CA LEU A 233 4.01 7.53 -15.09
C LEU A 233 4.50 8.82 -14.44
N TYR A 234 5.79 9.09 -14.57
CA TYR A 234 6.32 10.39 -14.15
C TYR A 234 5.83 11.51 -15.06
N SER A 235 5.62 11.21 -16.35
CA SER A 235 5.12 12.15 -17.35
C SER A 235 3.61 12.36 -17.37
N ASP A 236 2.84 11.68 -16.51
CA ASP A 236 1.37 11.80 -16.47
C ASP A 236 0.96 13.27 -16.26
N PRO A 237 0.21 13.89 -17.19
CA PRO A 237 -0.17 15.30 -17.10
C PRO A 237 -1.12 15.60 -15.93
N ARG A 238 -1.77 14.60 -15.36
CA ARG A 238 -2.61 14.74 -14.16
C ARG A 238 -1.78 14.94 -12.89
N ARG A 239 -0.47 14.64 -12.95
CA ARG A 239 0.45 14.81 -11.84
C ARG A 239 1.15 16.16 -11.91
N ARG A 240 1.20 16.88 -10.80
CA ARG A 240 1.97 18.13 -10.73
C ARG A 240 3.46 17.83 -10.82
N LEU A 241 4.16 18.57 -11.64
CA LEU A 241 5.60 18.36 -11.88
C LEU A 241 6.43 18.39 -10.58
N GLU A 242 6.12 19.34 -9.68
CA GLU A 242 6.84 19.44 -8.40
C GLU A 242 6.59 18.24 -7.50
N ASP A 243 5.36 17.67 -7.50
CA ASP A 243 5.07 16.47 -6.73
C ASP A 243 5.88 15.26 -7.25
N VAL A 244 6.00 15.13 -8.58
CA VAL A 244 6.82 14.09 -9.22
C VAL A 244 8.32 14.29 -8.93
N LYS A 245 8.80 15.51 -9.00
CA LYS A 245 10.21 15.85 -8.65
C LYS A 245 10.52 15.54 -7.21
N ASP A 246 9.62 15.88 -6.30
CA ASP A 246 9.82 15.60 -4.88
C ASP A 246 9.79 14.11 -4.55
N GLU A 247 8.92 13.34 -5.21
CA GLU A 247 8.90 11.88 -5.10
C GLU A 247 10.24 11.28 -5.56
N LEU A 248 10.71 11.67 -6.75
CA LEU A 248 11.96 11.18 -7.30
C LEU A 248 13.17 11.61 -6.46
N ARG A 249 13.20 12.86 -5.95
CA ARG A 249 14.22 13.35 -5.02
C ARG A 249 14.23 12.58 -3.71
N PHE A 250 13.03 12.26 -3.19
CA PHE A 250 12.91 11.45 -1.99
C PHE A 250 13.47 10.04 -2.21
N ASP A 251 13.06 9.36 -3.29
CA ASP A 251 13.56 8.03 -3.64
C ASP A 251 15.08 8.04 -3.81
N TYR A 252 15.63 9.05 -4.49
CA TYR A 252 17.08 9.21 -4.64
C TYR A 252 17.77 9.48 -3.29
N SER A 253 17.14 10.24 -2.40
CA SER A 253 17.71 10.54 -1.08
C SER A 253 17.87 9.31 -0.19
N ILE A 254 17.01 8.30 -0.35
CA ILE A 254 17.04 7.05 0.41
C ILE A 254 17.67 5.89 -0.34
N PHE A 255 18.10 6.12 -1.59
CA PHE A 255 18.58 5.10 -2.51
C PHE A 255 19.67 4.19 -1.92
N LYS A 256 20.73 4.74 -1.31
CA LYS A 256 21.83 3.96 -0.72
C LYS A 256 21.34 3.09 0.44
N GLU A 257 20.44 3.59 1.26
CA GLU A 257 19.85 2.86 2.37
C GLU A 257 18.98 1.71 1.86
N ARG A 258 18.15 1.98 0.84
CA ARG A 258 17.30 0.99 0.18
C ARG A 258 18.15 -0.12 -0.45
N LYS A 259 19.17 0.22 -1.24
CA LYS A 259 20.11 -0.75 -1.82
C LYS A 259 20.69 -1.70 -0.77
N ARG A 260 21.11 -1.16 0.39
CA ARG A 260 21.66 -1.97 1.49
C ARG A 260 20.62 -2.88 2.13
N LYS A 261 19.40 -2.38 2.35
CA LYS A 261 18.30 -3.14 2.97
C LYS A 261 17.77 -4.23 2.07
N ASP A 262 17.55 -3.92 0.79
CA ASP A 262 16.92 -4.83 -0.15
C ASP A 262 17.85 -5.96 -0.58
N ARG A 263 19.18 -5.71 -0.55
CA ARG A 263 20.18 -6.69 -1.01
C ARG A 263 19.98 -8.07 -0.42
N LYS A 264 19.72 -8.20 0.88
CA LYS A 264 19.51 -9.48 1.54
C LYS A 264 18.30 -10.24 0.99
N TYR A 265 17.21 -9.52 0.69
CA TYR A 265 16.01 -10.12 0.11
C TYR A 265 16.23 -10.54 -1.34
N LEU A 266 16.89 -9.71 -2.14
CA LEU A 266 17.19 -10.02 -3.54
C LEU A 266 18.08 -11.26 -3.68
N LEU A 267 19.10 -11.38 -2.84
CA LEU A 267 19.95 -12.56 -2.81
C LEU A 267 19.19 -13.81 -2.34
N ALA A 268 18.41 -13.72 -1.28
CA ALA A 268 17.56 -14.81 -0.80
C ALA A 268 16.51 -15.23 -1.85
N GLY A 269 16.04 -14.28 -2.67
CA GLY A 269 15.14 -14.51 -3.80
C GLY A 269 15.80 -15.06 -5.06
N GLY A 270 17.11 -15.35 -5.01
CA GLY A 270 17.83 -16.03 -6.09
C GLY A 270 18.55 -15.13 -7.10
N MET A 271 18.71 -13.84 -6.80
CA MET A 271 19.57 -12.98 -7.62
C MET A 271 21.05 -13.14 -7.28
N SER A 272 21.91 -13.03 -8.29
CA SER A 272 23.35 -12.92 -8.06
C SER A 272 23.78 -11.51 -7.63
N ASN A 273 24.96 -11.40 -7.00
CA ASN A 273 25.54 -10.10 -6.64
C ASN A 273 25.73 -9.17 -7.85
N SER A 274 26.13 -9.72 -8.99
CA SER A 274 26.30 -8.96 -10.24
C SER A 274 24.97 -8.39 -10.73
N GLN A 275 23.90 -9.16 -10.71
CA GLN A 275 22.57 -8.70 -11.11
C GLN A 275 22.04 -7.61 -10.19
N VAL A 276 22.20 -7.76 -8.87
CA VAL A 276 21.83 -6.72 -7.89
C VAL A 276 22.62 -5.44 -8.13
N THR A 277 23.92 -5.56 -8.38
CA THR A 277 24.77 -4.40 -8.66
C THR A 277 24.38 -3.71 -9.96
N SER A 278 24.16 -4.47 -11.04
CA SER A 278 23.72 -3.96 -12.34
C SER A 278 22.40 -3.19 -12.23
N TYR A 279 21.40 -3.78 -11.55
CA TYR A 279 20.11 -3.14 -11.32
C TYR A 279 20.25 -1.78 -10.63
N TYR A 280 20.97 -1.72 -9.53
CA TYR A 280 21.08 -0.48 -8.77
C TYR A 280 21.91 0.58 -9.49
N ASN A 281 22.90 0.21 -10.28
CA ASN A 281 23.66 1.15 -11.10
C ASN A 281 22.77 1.77 -12.20
N ARG A 282 21.96 0.96 -12.90
CA ARG A 282 21.01 1.43 -13.92
C ARG A 282 19.93 2.32 -13.29
N LEU A 283 19.38 1.91 -12.15
CA LEU A 283 18.39 2.69 -11.42
C LEU A 283 18.94 4.06 -10.99
N GLU A 284 20.16 4.09 -10.46
CA GLU A 284 20.82 5.36 -10.07
C GLU A 284 21.05 6.29 -11.26
N HIS A 285 21.54 5.72 -12.36
CA HIS A 285 21.74 6.48 -13.62
C HIS A 285 20.43 7.09 -14.11
N ARG A 286 19.36 6.28 -14.14
CA ARG A 286 18.03 6.72 -14.53
C ARG A 286 17.51 7.86 -13.63
N MET A 287 17.58 7.71 -12.30
CA MET A 287 17.15 8.76 -11.37
C MET A 287 17.90 10.08 -11.60
N LYS A 288 19.22 10.03 -11.78
CA LYS A 288 20.04 11.21 -12.10
C LYS A 288 19.65 11.84 -13.44
N LYS A 289 19.39 11.01 -14.48
CA LYS A 289 18.93 11.47 -15.80
C LYS A 289 17.60 12.23 -15.68
N LEU A 290 16.62 11.68 -14.99
CA LEU A 290 15.31 12.31 -14.82
C LEU A 290 15.39 13.59 -13.98
N LEU A 291 16.18 13.60 -12.91
CA LEU A 291 16.37 14.80 -12.06
C LEU A 291 17.15 15.92 -12.73
N SER A 292 17.84 15.67 -13.85
CA SER A 292 18.70 16.67 -14.51
C SER A 292 17.91 17.72 -15.29
N SER A 293 16.64 17.48 -15.64
CA SER A 293 15.85 18.42 -16.46
C SER A 293 14.35 18.12 -16.35
N ASP A 294 13.56 19.16 -16.20
CA ASP A 294 12.09 19.07 -16.21
C ASP A 294 11.57 18.51 -17.55
N LYS A 295 12.24 18.85 -18.66
CA LYS A 295 11.91 18.33 -19.99
C LYS A 295 12.10 16.81 -20.05
N LYS A 296 13.19 16.26 -19.48
CA LYS A 296 13.42 14.81 -19.45
C LYS A 296 12.37 14.10 -18.62
N LEU A 297 11.96 14.68 -17.49
CA LEU A 297 10.94 14.12 -16.63
C LEU A 297 9.55 14.12 -17.30
N ARG A 298 9.18 15.22 -17.99
CA ARG A 298 7.91 15.32 -18.72
C ARG A 298 7.86 14.45 -19.98
N ASN A 299 9.00 14.12 -20.56
CA ASN A 299 9.11 13.26 -21.75
C ASN A 299 9.46 11.81 -21.38
N ASP A 300 9.45 11.46 -20.08
CA ASP A 300 9.72 10.09 -19.66
C ASP A 300 8.63 9.15 -20.18
N ALA A 301 9.02 8.21 -21.03
CA ALA A 301 8.13 7.25 -21.65
C ALA A 301 8.12 5.89 -20.94
N SER A 302 8.73 5.81 -19.76
CA SER A 302 8.67 4.59 -18.95
C SER A 302 7.29 4.37 -18.37
N PHE A 303 6.97 3.11 -18.22
CA PHE A 303 5.69 2.65 -17.69
C PHE A 303 5.92 1.77 -16.46
N TYR A 304 5.19 2.06 -15.39
CA TYR A 304 5.09 1.18 -14.24
C TYR A 304 3.63 0.92 -13.92
N ALA A 305 3.26 -0.33 -13.71
CA ALA A 305 1.96 -0.70 -13.20
C ALA A 305 2.08 -1.68 -12.05
N ALA A 306 1.21 -1.53 -11.07
CA ALA A 306 0.98 -2.49 -10.00
C ALA A 306 -0.45 -3.02 -10.07
N THR A 307 -0.67 -4.23 -9.57
CA THR A 307 -2.00 -4.81 -9.45
C THR A 307 -2.45 -4.86 -8.00
N PHE A 308 -3.71 -4.54 -7.79
CA PHE A 308 -4.42 -4.74 -6.53
C PHE A 308 -5.57 -5.71 -6.75
N PHE A 309 -5.66 -6.69 -5.89
CA PHE A 309 -6.74 -7.66 -5.84
C PHE A 309 -7.76 -7.20 -4.80
N LEU A 310 -9.00 -7.06 -5.23
CA LEU A 310 -10.15 -6.87 -4.37
C LEU A 310 -10.84 -8.23 -4.26
N VAL A 311 -10.85 -8.81 -3.08
CA VAL A 311 -11.50 -10.11 -2.86
C VAL A 311 -12.53 -9.96 -1.76
N SER A 312 -13.75 -10.40 -2.02
CA SER A 312 -14.85 -10.44 -1.06
C SER A 312 -15.34 -11.87 -0.84
N GLY A 313 -15.82 -12.12 0.36
CA GLY A 313 -16.50 -13.36 0.72
C GLY A 313 -17.59 -13.10 1.76
N VAL A 314 -18.63 -13.89 1.74
CA VAL A 314 -19.78 -13.78 2.65
C VAL A 314 -19.65 -14.78 3.78
N LYS A 315 -19.86 -14.35 5.02
CA LYS A 315 -19.96 -15.25 6.18
C LYS A 315 -21.25 -16.04 6.07
N LYS A 316 -21.12 -17.38 6.09
CA LYS A 316 -22.28 -18.29 6.11
C LYS A 316 -23.09 -18.16 7.40
N ASP A 317 -24.33 -18.59 7.33
CA ASP A 317 -25.22 -18.74 8.48
C ASP A 317 -24.70 -19.75 9.49
#